data_aa5426fd204467ec314ff3effb163ad9
#
_entry.id   aa5426fd204467ec314ff3effb163ad9
#
_cell.length_a   1.000
_cell.length_b   1.000
_cell.length_c   1.000
_cell.angle_alpha   90.00
_cell.angle_beta   90.00
_cell.angle_gamma   90.00
#
_symmetry.space_group_name_H-M   'P 1'
#
loop_
_entity.id
_entity.type
_entity.pdbx_description
1 polymer ?
#
loop_
_entity_poly.entity_id
_entity_poly.type
_entity_poly.pdbx_seq_one_letter_code
_entity_poly.pdbx_strand_id
1 'polypeptide(L)'
;MEIYLKNQGYQVWKAANGKEGLEIVAQEEIHLAILDIMMPVMDGVTMLMKLREQNHEFPVIMLSAKSEEVDKIMGLNMGADDYVTKPFTPLELLARVNSHLRRYSKYLTAVSGEEQEKAHVYTIGGLELNEETGEVTVDGGPVKLTPMEFIIVQLLIKNPGRVFSADEIYERIWNEKAVNTDTIMVHVRNIREKIEIDPRNPKYLKVVWGVGYKIDKQ
;
A
#
# COMPACT_ATOMS: atom_id res chain seq x y z
N MET A 1 15.86 -5.92 15.58
CA MET A 1 15.20 -6.07 14.29
C MET A 1 16.18 -6.38 13.16
N GLU A 2 17.25 -5.61 12.99
CA GLU A 2 18.28 -5.83 11.96
C GLU A 2 18.76 -7.29 11.87
N ILE A 3 19.09 -7.93 12.98
CA ILE A 3 19.56 -9.32 13.01
C ILE A 3 18.53 -10.28 12.40
N TYR A 4 17.25 -10.11 12.71
CA TYR A 4 16.18 -10.96 12.17
C TYR A 4 16.03 -10.80 10.66
N LEU A 5 16.11 -9.58 10.15
CA LEU A 5 16.04 -9.30 8.72
C LEU A 5 17.26 -9.85 7.97
N LYS A 6 18.48 -9.64 8.50
CA LYS A 6 19.70 -10.18 7.91
C LYS A 6 19.72 -11.72 7.89
N ASN A 7 19.16 -12.37 8.90
CA ASN A 7 19.04 -13.84 8.94
C ASN A 7 18.08 -14.39 7.86
N GLN A 8 17.20 -13.55 7.32
CA GLN A 8 16.36 -13.89 6.16
C GLN A 8 17.00 -13.55 4.81
N GLY A 9 18.26 -13.11 4.81
CA GLY A 9 18.99 -12.76 3.59
C GLY A 9 18.77 -11.33 3.10
N TYR A 10 18.06 -10.51 3.84
CA TYR A 10 17.83 -9.10 3.44
C TYR A 10 19.07 -8.25 3.68
N GLN A 11 19.38 -7.37 2.72
CA GLN A 11 20.31 -6.29 2.92
C GLN A 11 19.60 -5.17 3.70
N VAL A 12 20.24 -4.63 4.73
CA VAL A 12 19.61 -3.68 5.66
C VAL A 12 20.49 -2.46 5.84
N TRP A 13 19.94 -1.31 5.50
CA TRP A 13 20.50 0.01 5.78
C TRP A 13 19.80 0.62 6.98
N LYS A 14 20.50 1.44 7.74
CA LYS A 14 19.95 2.14 8.91
C LYS A 14 20.18 3.61 8.82
N ALA A 15 19.18 4.39 9.20
CA ALA A 15 19.23 5.82 9.36
C ALA A 15 18.76 6.19 10.76
N ALA A 16 19.38 7.19 11.37
CA ALA A 16 18.99 7.70 12.68
C ALA A 16 17.83 8.72 12.62
N ASN A 17 17.52 9.22 11.43
CA ASN A 17 16.47 10.19 11.17
C ASN A 17 16.05 10.16 9.71
N GLY A 18 14.93 10.84 9.38
CA GLY A 18 14.38 10.83 8.03
C GLY A 18 15.30 11.48 6.98
N LYS A 19 16.16 12.44 7.35
CA LYS A 19 17.09 13.06 6.41
C LYS A 19 18.14 12.05 5.93
N GLU A 20 18.78 11.35 6.86
CA GLU A 20 19.72 10.27 6.54
C GLU A 20 19.03 9.15 5.74
N GLY A 21 17.77 8.84 6.08
CA GLY A 21 16.98 7.87 5.34
C GLY A 21 16.78 8.26 3.88
N LEU A 22 16.48 9.51 3.57
CA LEU A 22 16.36 10.02 2.20
C LEU A 22 17.72 9.99 1.46
N GLU A 23 18.83 10.28 2.13
CA GLU A 23 20.17 10.18 1.54
C GLU A 23 20.50 8.73 1.14
N ILE A 24 20.10 7.74 1.95
CA ILE A 24 20.26 6.32 1.64
C ILE A 24 19.40 5.95 0.43
N VAL A 25 18.13 6.33 0.42
CA VAL A 25 17.22 6.05 -0.71
C VAL A 25 17.72 6.64 -2.04
N ALA A 26 18.43 7.77 -1.99
CA ALA A 26 19.02 8.38 -3.17
C ALA A 26 20.26 7.63 -3.72
N GLN A 27 20.90 6.78 -2.92
CA GLN A 27 22.15 6.08 -3.26
C GLN A 27 21.97 4.57 -3.45
N GLU A 28 20.94 4.00 -2.85
CA GLU A 28 20.73 2.55 -2.77
C GLU A 28 19.35 2.17 -3.31
N GLU A 29 19.25 0.99 -3.90
CA GLU A 29 17.98 0.43 -4.34
C GLU A 29 17.19 -0.12 -3.13
N ILE A 30 16.10 0.54 -2.78
CA ILE A 30 15.28 0.20 -1.62
C ILE A 30 13.97 -0.44 -2.08
N HIS A 31 13.68 -1.63 -1.57
CA HIS A 31 12.45 -2.38 -1.88
C HIS A 31 11.38 -2.29 -0.78
N LEU A 32 11.74 -1.83 0.42
CA LEU A 32 10.82 -1.59 1.53
C LEU A 32 11.48 -0.69 2.56
N ALA A 33 10.72 0.26 3.11
CA ALA A 33 11.16 1.07 4.25
C ALA A 33 10.34 0.76 5.50
N ILE A 34 11.02 0.75 6.65
CA ILE A 34 10.39 0.71 7.98
C ILE A 34 10.73 2.02 8.66
N LEU A 35 9.74 2.85 8.90
CA LEU A 35 9.91 4.20 9.44
C LEU A 35 9.29 4.31 10.83
N ASP A 36 10.07 4.79 11.79
CA ASP A 36 9.52 5.22 13.07
C ASP A 36 8.87 6.59 12.89
N ILE A 37 7.66 6.77 13.40
CA ILE A 37 7.01 8.09 13.38
C ILE A 37 7.86 9.09 14.14
N MET A 38 8.33 8.73 15.33
CA MET A 38 9.07 9.61 16.22
C MET A 38 10.58 9.51 15.98
N MET A 39 11.08 10.23 14.98
CA MET A 39 12.51 10.36 14.73
C MET A 39 12.97 11.81 14.95
N PRO A 40 14.22 12.06 15.41
CA PRO A 40 14.77 13.40 15.51
C PRO A 40 15.05 14.02 14.13
N VAL A 41 15.24 15.33 14.04
CA VAL A 41 15.61 16.09 12.84
C VAL A 41 14.52 16.08 11.77
N MET A 42 14.10 14.91 11.30
CA MET A 42 13.00 14.69 10.37
C MET A 42 12.25 13.43 10.80
N ASP A 43 10.98 13.58 11.12
CA ASP A 43 10.10 12.50 11.53
C ASP A 43 9.73 11.56 10.36
N GLY A 44 9.17 10.38 10.69
CA GLY A 44 8.83 9.37 9.69
C GLY A 44 7.72 9.79 8.74
N VAL A 45 6.78 10.60 9.21
CA VAL A 45 5.65 11.08 8.37
C VAL A 45 6.17 12.06 7.33
N THR A 46 7.00 13.01 7.73
CA THR A 46 7.66 13.95 6.82
C THR A 46 8.55 13.23 5.80
N MET A 47 9.28 12.20 6.22
CA MET A 47 10.07 11.37 5.30
C MET A 47 9.19 10.66 4.29
N LEU A 48 8.08 10.04 4.73
CA LEU A 48 7.13 9.36 3.85
C LEU A 48 6.56 10.30 2.79
N MET A 49 6.12 11.51 3.18
CA MET A 49 5.64 12.52 2.23
C MET A 49 6.67 12.80 1.14
N LYS A 50 7.93 13.05 1.53
CA LYS A 50 9.01 13.32 0.58
C LYS A 50 9.29 12.14 -0.35
N LEU A 51 9.21 10.90 0.15
CA LEU A 51 9.34 9.70 -0.67
C LEU A 51 8.25 9.65 -1.75
N ARG A 52 6.99 9.93 -1.38
CA ARG A 52 5.87 9.93 -2.33
C ARG A 52 5.93 11.11 -3.32
N GLU A 53 6.36 12.28 -2.89
CA GLU A 53 6.62 13.44 -3.76
C GLU A 53 7.71 13.13 -4.80
N GLN A 54 8.72 12.33 -4.43
CA GLN A 54 9.80 11.88 -5.31
C GLN A 54 9.44 10.64 -6.16
N ASN A 55 8.16 10.20 -6.12
CA ASN A 55 7.64 9.04 -6.83
C ASN A 55 8.30 7.70 -6.44
N HIS A 56 8.80 7.56 -5.21
CA HIS A 56 9.18 6.27 -4.69
C HIS A 56 7.93 5.47 -4.31
N GLU A 57 7.72 4.31 -4.95
CA GLU A 57 6.52 3.48 -4.81
C GLU A 57 6.74 2.21 -3.97
N PHE A 58 7.96 1.97 -3.48
CA PHE A 58 8.21 0.82 -2.63
C PHE A 58 7.37 0.87 -1.33
N PRO A 59 7.00 -0.29 -0.76
CA PRO A 59 6.19 -0.37 0.45
C PRO A 59 6.85 0.31 1.65
N VAL A 60 6.04 1.03 2.43
CA VAL A 60 6.45 1.69 3.66
C VAL A 60 5.62 1.19 4.85
N ILE A 61 6.29 0.61 5.84
CA ILE A 61 5.70 0.20 7.12
C ILE A 61 6.04 1.26 8.17
N MET A 62 5.02 1.87 8.77
CA MET A 62 5.20 2.85 9.84
C MET A 62 5.18 2.18 11.21
N LEU A 63 6.08 2.58 12.09
CA LEU A 63 6.08 2.16 13.51
C LEU A 63 5.50 3.29 14.36
N SER A 64 4.40 3.03 15.07
CA SER A 64 3.72 4.02 15.90
C SER A 64 3.66 3.63 17.37
N ALA A 65 3.56 4.61 18.28
CA ALA A 65 3.21 4.36 19.67
C ALA A 65 1.70 4.09 19.80
N LYS A 66 1.29 3.30 20.81
CA LYS A 66 -0.09 2.84 21.01
C LYS A 66 -1.10 3.97 21.27
N SER A 67 -0.64 5.16 21.64
CA SER A 67 -1.47 6.33 21.99
C SER A 67 -1.82 7.26 20.83
N GLU A 68 -1.32 7.00 19.64
CA GLU A 68 -1.39 7.95 18.52
C GLU A 68 -2.28 7.42 17.37
N GLU A 69 -3.58 7.17 17.67
CA GLU A 69 -4.54 6.79 16.61
C GLU A 69 -4.64 7.84 15.51
N VAL A 70 -4.48 9.11 15.88
CA VAL A 70 -4.51 10.24 14.91
C VAL A 70 -3.32 10.17 13.96
N ASP A 71 -2.13 9.80 14.45
CA ASP A 71 -0.93 9.70 13.62
C ASP A 71 -0.97 8.50 12.66
N LYS A 72 -1.67 7.42 13.05
CA LYS A 72 -1.93 6.28 12.15
C LYS A 72 -2.77 6.69 10.95
N ILE A 73 -3.86 7.41 11.21
CA ILE A 73 -4.77 7.89 10.16
C ILE A 73 -4.05 8.90 9.25
N MET A 74 -3.25 9.81 9.83
CA MET A 74 -2.47 10.77 9.05
C MET A 74 -1.42 10.11 8.16
N GLY A 75 -0.63 9.18 8.68
CA GLY A 75 0.41 8.53 7.88
C GLY A 75 -0.14 7.62 6.79
N LEU A 76 -1.25 6.89 7.03
CA LEU A 76 -1.95 6.12 5.99
C LEU A 76 -2.52 7.05 4.91
N ASN A 77 -3.10 8.18 5.28
CA ASN A 77 -3.56 9.21 4.33
C ASN A 77 -2.41 9.76 3.46
N MET A 78 -1.17 9.66 3.94
CA MET A 78 0.03 10.11 3.23
C MET A 78 0.73 9.02 2.42
N GLY A 79 0.13 7.83 2.30
CA GLY A 79 0.61 6.75 1.43
C GLY A 79 1.50 5.71 2.10
N ALA A 80 1.41 5.52 3.43
CA ALA A 80 1.97 4.34 4.08
C ALA A 80 1.18 3.07 3.68
N ASP A 81 1.87 1.94 3.58
CA ASP A 81 1.28 0.68 3.16
C ASP A 81 0.84 -0.18 4.36
N ASP A 82 1.43 0.03 5.52
CA ASP A 82 1.07 -0.68 6.75
C ASP A 82 1.53 0.07 8.00
N TYR A 83 0.96 -0.32 9.15
CA TYR A 83 1.26 0.21 10.47
C TYR A 83 1.50 -0.89 11.49
N VAL A 84 2.55 -0.73 12.28
CA VAL A 84 2.86 -1.61 13.40
C VAL A 84 2.93 -0.81 14.68
N THR A 85 2.11 -1.19 15.66
CA THR A 85 2.04 -0.51 16.96
C THR A 85 3.11 -1.03 17.90
N LYS A 86 3.85 -0.16 18.52
CA LYS A 86 4.79 -0.50 19.60
C LYS A 86 4.04 -0.77 20.92
N PRO A 87 4.42 -1.80 21.72
CA PRO A 87 5.48 -2.77 21.43
C PRO A 87 5.03 -3.86 20.45
N PHE A 88 5.89 -4.26 19.52
CA PHE A 88 5.69 -5.35 18.57
C PHE A 88 6.75 -6.45 18.77
N THR A 89 6.43 -7.66 18.34
CA THR A 89 7.42 -8.75 18.32
C THR A 89 8.26 -8.69 17.03
N PRO A 90 9.55 -9.08 17.08
CA PRO A 90 10.36 -9.17 15.86
C PRO A 90 9.75 -10.07 14.77
N LEU A 91 9.05 -11.14 15.17
CA LEU A 91 8.40 -12.08 14.25
C LEU A 91 7.19 -11.46 13.57
N GLU A 92 6.39 -10.65 14.28
CA GLU A 92 5.27 -9.92 13.70
C GLU A 92 5.73 -8.97 12.60
N LEU A 93 6.73 -8.13 12.91
CA LEU A 93 7.24 -7.19 11.92
C LEU A 93 7.90 -7.90 10.73
N LEU A 94 8.60 -9.02 10.98
CA LEU A 94 9.20 -9.83 9.92
C LEU A 94 8.14 -10.44 8.99
N ALA A 95 7.04 -10.96 9.53
CA ALA A 95 5.93 -11.50 8.75
C ALA A 95 5.35 -10.44 7.81
N ARG A 96 5.13 -9.21 8.31
CA ARG A 96 4.65 -8.06 7.53
C ARG A 96 5.64 -7.67 6.43
N VAL A 97 6.93 -7.57 6.74
CA VAL A 97 7.99 -7.29 5.75
C VAL A 97 7.96 -8.33 4.63
N ASN A 98 7.94 -9.63 4.96
CA ASN A 98 7.88 -10.71 3.97
C ASN A 98 6.62 -10.61 3.10
N SER A 99 5.49 -10.28 3.71
CA SER A 99 4.22 -10.13 3.01
C SER A 99 4.25 -8.95 2.02
N HIS A 100 4.76 -7.79 2.44
CA HIS A 100 4.88 -6.62 1.59
C HIS A 100 5.89 -6.83 0.45
N LEU A 101 7.08 -7.37 0.73
CA LEU A 101 8.09 -7.64 -0.30
C LEU A 101 7.60 -8.65 -1.35
N ARG A 102 6.90 -9.71 -0.95
CA ARG A 102 6.31 -10.68 -1.89
C ARG A 102 5.30 -10.02 -2.84
N ARG A 103 4.48 -9.08 -2.34
CA ARG A 103 3.52 -8.34 -3.18
C ARG A 103 4.22 -7.34 -4.09
N TYR A 104 5.17 -6.62 -3.56
CA TYR A 104 5.94 -5.65 -4.33
C TYR A 104 6.72 -6.32 -5.46
N SER A 105 7.32 -7.49 -5.21
CA SER A 105 7.97 -8.29 -6.26
C SER A 105 6.98 -8.68 -7.37
N LYS A 106 5.77 -9.14 -7.02
CA LYS A 106 4.73 -9.46 -8.02
C LYS A 106 4.29 -8.22 -8.81
N TYR A 107 4.15 -7.08 -8.15
CA TYR A 107 3.85 -5.81 -8.81
C TYR A 107 4.96 -5.43 -9.80
N LEU A 108 6.24 -5.51 -9.39
CA LEU A 108 7.37 -5.23 -10.26
C LEU A 108 7.42 -6.19 -11.46
N THR A 109 7.17 -7.49 -11.26
CA THR A 109 7.11 -8.46 -12.35
C THR A 109 5.99 -8.13 -13.34
N ALA A 110 4.82 -7.73 -12.86
CA ALA A 110 3.73 -7.28 -13.72
C ALA A 110 4.10 -6.03 -14.53
N VAL A 111 4.75 -5.04 -13.90
CA VAL A 111 5.18 -3.80 -14.57
C VAL A 111 6.33 -4.03 -15.55
N SER A 112 7.23 -5.01 -15.31
CA SER A 112 8.37 -5.30 -16.17
C SER A 112 8.02 -6.12 -17.43
N GLY A 113 6.81 -6.68 -17.51
CA GLY A 113 6.34 -7.41 -18.70
C GLY A 113 7.03 -8.76 -18.93
N GLU A 114 7.66 -9.35 -17.92
CA GLU A 114 8.44 -10.61 -18.05
C GLU A 114 7.59 -11.88 -18.10
N GLU A 115 6.29 -11.82 -17.85
CA GLU A 115 5.37 -12.96 -18.03
C GLU A 115 4.43 -12.72 -19.22
N GLN A 116 4.71 -13.38 -20.33
CA GLN A 116 3.83 -13.44 -21.51
C GLN A 116 2.71 -14.47 -21.31
N GLU A 117 1.70 -14.15 -20.51
CA GLU A 117 0.38 -14.77 -20.60
C GLU A 117 -0.65 -13.66 -20.81
N LYS A 118 -1.65 -13.91 -21.68
CA LYS A 118 -2.68 -13.00 -22.22
C LYS A 118 -2.97 -11.79 -21.33
N ALA A 119 -2.70 -10.59 -21.85
CA ALA A 119 -2.99 -9.32 -21.19
C ALA A 119 -4.39 -9.32 -20.55
N HIS A 120 -4.44 -9.39 -19.22
CA HIS A 120 -5.71 -9.32 -18.50
C HIS A 120 -5.99 -7.84 -18.19
N VAL A 121 -6.69 -7.19 -19.11
CA VAL A 121 -7.23 -5.85 -18.90
C VAL A 121 -8.64 -5.98 -18.36
N TYR A 122 -8.87 -5.43 -17.19
CA TYR A 122 -10.17 -5.34 -16.56
C TYR A 122 -10.74 -3.95 -16.78
N THR A 123 -11.92 -3.87 -17.39
CA THR A 123 -12.58 -2.59 -17.69
C THR A 123 -13.95 -2.52 -17.05
N ILE A 124 -14.22 -1.47 -16.30
CA ILE A 124 -15.54 -1.16 -15.74
C ILE A 124 -15.82 0.33 -15.98
N GLY A 125 -16.69 0.61 -16.97
CA GLY A 125 -16.91 1.97 -17.45
C GLY A 125 -15.62 2.59 -17.99
N GLY A 126 -15.19 3.71 -17.44
CA GLY A 126 -13.92 4.35 -17.81
C GLY A 126 -12.71 3.91 -16.97
N LEU A 127 -12.91 3.08 -15.93
CA LEU A 127 -11.80 2.55 -15.13
C LEU A 127 -11.24 1.30 -15.81
N GLU A 128 -9.96 1.34 -16.14
CA GLU A 128 -9.23 0.21 -16.72
C GLU A 128 -8.02 -0.12 -15.85
N LEU A 129 -7.78 -1.41 -15.65
CA LEU A 129 -6.61 -1.94 -14.96
C LEU A 129 -5.96 -2.99 -15.84
N ASN A 130 -4.72 -2.76 -16.22
CA ASN A 130 -3.88 -3.74 -16.90
C ASN A 130 -3.02 -4.47 -15.87
N GLU A 131 -3.27 -5.76 -15.70
CA GLU A 131 -2.58 -6.59 -14.72
C GLU A 131 -1.11 -6.83 -15.07
N GLU A 132 -0.77 -6.81 -16.37
CA GLU A 132 0.59 -7.09 -16.84
C GLU A 132 1.48 -5.86 -16.75
N THR A 133 0.95 -4.68 -17.14
CA THR A 133 1.74 -3.44 -17.09
C THR A 133 1.65 -2.72 -15.76
N GLY A 134 0.74 -3.16 -14.86
CA GLY A 134 0.47 -2.46 -13.60
C GLY A 134 -0.18 -1.08 -13.80
N GLU A 135 -0.60 -0.77 -15.02
CA GLU A 135 -1.21 0.52 -15.35
C GLU A 135 -2.68 0.57 -14.96
N VAL A 136 -3.10 1.70 -14.44
CA VAL A 136 -4.50 2.03 -14.20
C VAL A 136 -4.83 3.32 -14.93
N THR A 137 -5.96 3.32 -15.65
CA THR A 137 -6.46 4.53 -16.29
C THR A 137 -7.91 4.79 -15.90
N VAL A 138 -8.29 6.06 -15.91
CA VAL A 138 -9.69 6.49 -15.76
C VAL A 138 -10.03 7.43 -16.91
N ASP A 139 -11.04 7.04 -17.69
CA ASP A 139 -11.44 7.74 -18.92
C ASP A 139 -10.25 8.04 -19.87
N GLY A 140 -9.29 7.08 -19.94
CA GLY A 140 -8.06 7.16 -20.73
C GLY A 140 -6.92 7.98 -20.10
N GLY A 141 -7.15 8.64 -18.96
CA GLY A 141 -6.11 9.34 -18.21
C GLY A 141 -5.37 8.39 -17.25
N PRO A 142 -4.03 8.39 -17.23
CA PRO A 142 -3.27 7.52 -16.35
C PRO A 142 -3.42 7.93 -14.88
N VAL A 143 -3.58 6.94 -14.00
CA VAL A 143 -3.71 7.12 -12.54
C VAL A 143 -2.58 6.38 -11.84
N LYS A 144 -1.82 7.09 -10.99
CA LYS A 144 -0.77 6.49 -10.17
C LYS A 144 -1.34 5.97 -8.86
N LEU A 145 -1.34 4.65 -8.71
CA LEU A 145 -1.66 3.97 -7.46
C LEU A 145 -0.39 3.48 -6.78
N THR A 146 -0.37 3.49 -5.45
CA THR A 146 0.67 2.74 -4.72
C THR A 146 0.48 1.24 -4.93
N PRO A 147 1.49 0.39 -4.70
CA PRO A 147 1.34 -1.07 -4.85
C PRO A 147 0.16 -1.65 -4.08
N MET A 148 -0.12 -1.14 -2.87
CA MET A 148 -1.26 -1.59 -2.07
C MET A 148 -2.60 -1.15 -2.63
N GLU A 149 -2.69 0.09 -3.08
CA GLU A 149 -3.89 0.61 -3.74
C GLU A 149 -4.20 -0.17 -5.02
N PHE A 150 -3.16 -0.46 -5.83
CA PHE A 150 -3.29 -1.28 -7.03
C PHE A 150 -3.85 -2.67 -6.72
N ILE A 151 -3.31 -3.36 -5.71
CA ILE A 151 -3.75 -4.72 -5.34
C ILE A 151 -5.19 -4.70 -4.81
N ILE A 152 -5.59 -3.66 -4.07
CA ILE A 152 -6.98 -3.51 -3.61
C ILE A 152 -7.92 -3.29 -4.81
N VAL A 153 -7.58 -2.39 -5.73
CA VAL A 153 -8.38 -2.17 -6.95
C VAL A 153 -8.45 -3.44 -7.78
N GLN A 154 -7.33 -4.15 -7.96
CA GLN A 154 -7.25 -5.42 -8.68
C GLN A 154 -8.18 -6.48 -8.07
N LEU A 155 -8.18 -6.63 -6.75
CA LEU A 155 -9.09 -7.56 -6.05
C LEU A 155 -10.55 -7.24 -6.33
N LEU A 156 -10.92 -5.97 -6.28
CA LEU A 156 -12.31 -5.53 -6.42
C LEU A 156 -12.77 -5.57 -7.90
N ILE A 157 -11.94 -5.13 -8.84
CA ILE A 157 -12.30 -5.06 -10.27
C ILE A 157 -12.38 -6.46 -10.90
N LYS A 158 -11.61 -7.43 -10.40
CA LYS A 158 -11.72 -8.86 -10.78
C LYS A 158 -13.03 -9.52 -10.31
N ASN A 159 -13.70 -8.93 -9.32
CA ASN A 159 -14.91 -9.48 -8.72
C ASN A 159 -16.06 -8.45 -8.72
N PRO A 160 -16.47 -7.94 -9.89
CA PRO A 160 -17.40 -6.82 -9.97
C PRO A 160 -18.77 -7.17 -9.38
N GLY A 161 -19.29 -6.27 -8.54
CA GLY A 161 -20.55 -6.41 -7.80
C GLY A 161 -20.44 -7.20 -6.51
N ARG A 162 -19.34 -7.95 -6.27
CA ARG A 162 -19.10 -8.64 -5.00
C ARG A 162 -18.68 -7.63 -3.94
N VAL A 163 -19.30 -7.72 -2.77
CA VAL A 163 -18.93 -6.94 -1.59
C VAL A 163 -17.88 -7.71 -0.79
N PHE A 164 -16.79 -7.05 -0.46
CA PHE A 164 -15.75 -7.56 0.41
C PHE A 164 -15.74 -6.75 1.71
N SER A 165 -15.77 -7.41 2.86
CA SER A 165 -15.56 -6.73 4.13
C SER A 165 -14.12 -6.21 4.23
N ALA A 166 -13.88 -5.24 5.10
CA ALA A 166 -12.53 -4.76 5.37
C ALA A 166 -11.63 -5.90 5.86
N ASP A 167 -12.15 -6.79 6.71
CA ASP A 167 -11.46 -7.99 7.18
C ASP A 167 -11.12 -8.93 6.01
N GLU A 168 -12.08 -9.20 5.14
CA GLU A 168 -11.85 -10.08 3.98
C GLU A 168 -10.81 -9.49 3.01
N ILE A 169 -10.84 -8.17 2.75
CA ILE A 169 -9.81 -7.49 1.96
C ILE A 169 -8.45 -7.65 2.62
N TYR A 170 -8.39 -7.37 3.92
CA TYR A 170 -7.17 -7.51 4.70
C TYR A 170 -6.63 -8.93 4.61
N GLU A 171 -7.42 -9.94 4.97
CA GLU A 171 -7.00 -11.35 5.00
C GLU A 171 -6.53 -11.85 3.63
N ARG A 172 -7.22 -11.46 2.55
CA ARG A 172 -6.83 -11.86 1.19
C ARG A 172 -5.53 -11.21 0.73
N ILE A 173 -5.33 -9.95 1.09
CA ILE A 173 -4.15 -9.21 0.67
C ILE A 173 -2.96 -9.53 1.57
N TRP A 174 -3.12 -9.53 2.88
CA TRP A 174 -2.01 -9.80 3.81
C TRP A 174 -1.77 -11.29 4.06
N ASN A 175 -2.73 -12.16 3.71
CA ASN A 175 -2.72 -13.60 3.96
C ASN A 175 -2.57 -13.92 5.47
N GLU A 176 -3.14 -13.09 6.30
CA GLU A 176 -3.13 -13.14 7.77
C GLU A 176 -4.51 -12.77 8.29
N LYS A 177 -4.85 -13.20 9.51
CA LYS A 177 -6.09 -12.75 10.16
C LYS A 177 -6.08 -11.24 10.32
N ALA A 178 -7.23 -10.63 10.08
CA ALA A 178 -7.40 -9.20 10.22
C ALA A 178 -7.13 -8.73 11.65
N VAL A 179 -6.09 -7.91 11.82
CA VAL A 179 -5.68 -7.35 13.12
C VAL A 179 -6.04 -5.86 13.20
N ASN A 180 -5.96 -5.16 12.07
CA ASN A 180 -6.27 -3.74 11.98
C ASN A 180 -6.84 -3.41 10.61
N THR A 181 -8.15 -3.28 10.52
CA THR A 181 -8.88 -3.01 9.27
C THR A 181 -9.03 -1.54 8.95
N ASP A 182 -8.64 -0.64 9.87
CA ASP A 182 -8.65 0.81 9.63
C ASP A 182 -7.74 1.19 8.45
N THR A 183 -6.67 0.42 8.24
CA THR A 183 -5.78 0.52 7.09
C THR A 183 -6.55 0.45 5.76
N ILE A 184 -7.54 -0.45 5.66
CA ILE A 184 -8.36 -0.60 4.45
C ILE A 184 -9.20 0.64 4.17
N MET A 185 -9.80 1.24 5.20
CA MET A 185 -10.61 2.46 5.04
C MET A 185 -9.77 3.61 4.46
N VAL A 186 -8.54 3.71 4.90
CA VAL A 186 -7.63 4.76 4.43
C VAL A 186 -7.18 4.51 2.99
N HIS A 187 -6.79 3.28 2.66
CA HIS A 187 -6.48 2.94 1.26
C HIS A 187 -7.68 3.18 0.34
N VAL A 188 -8.89 2.79 0.75
CA VAL A 188 -10.11 3.07 -0.02
C VAL A 188 -10.33 4.57 -0.23
N ARG A 189 -10.09 5.40 0.79
CA ARG A 189 -10.16 6.85 0.65
C ARG A 189 -9.14 7.37 -0.35
N ASN A 190 -7.88 6.97 -0.21
CA ASN A 190 -6.78 7.39 -1.09
C ASN A 190 -7.02 6.94 -2.54
N ILE A 191 -7.51 5.70 -2.74
CA ILE A 191 -7.91 5.21 -4.06
C ILE A 191 -8.98 6.10 -4.66
N ARG A 192 -10.04 6.43 -3.91
CA ARG A 192 -11.10 7.31 -4.39
C ARG A 192 -10.61 8.69 -4.78
N GLU A 193 -9.71 9.28 -4.01
CA GLU A 193 -9.11 10.58 -4.33
C GLU A 193 -8.37 10.56 -5.68
N LYS A 194 -7.95 9.37 -6.15
CA LYS A 194 -7.20 9.18 -7.39
C LYS A 194 -8.06 8.74 -8.58
N ILE A 195 -9.09 7.91 -8.35
CA ILE A 195 -9.89 7.32 -9.43
C ILE A 195 -11.27 7.96 -9.62
N GLU A 196 -11.76 8.73 -8.64
CA GLU A 196 -13.10 9.31 -8.68
C GLU A 196 -13.06 10.82 -8.97
N ILE A 197 -14.00 11.29 -9.75
CA ILE A 197 -14.20 12.75 -9.96
C ILE A 197 -14.68 13.39 -8.65
N ASP A 198 -15.59 12.72 -7.94
CA ASP A 198 -16.05 13.11 -6.60
C ASP A 198 -15.88 11.95 -5.63
N PRO A 199 -14.84 11.97 -4.78
CA PRO A 199 -14.58 10.91 -3.80
C PRO A 199 -15.71 10.69 -2.79
N ARG A 200 -16.58 11.71 -2.58
CA ARG A 200 -17.73 11.62 -1.66
C ARG A 200 -18.92 10.94 -2.31
N ASN A 201 -19.02 11.02 -3.63
CA ASN A 201 -20.06 10.37 -4.43
C ASN A 201 -19.43 9.47 -5.51
N PRO A 202 -18.78 8.36 -5.10
CA PRO A 202 -17.92 7.56 -5.95
C PRO A 202 -18.73 6.86 -7.07
N LYS A 203 -18.18 6.89 -8.29
CA LYS A 203 -18.71 6.17 -9.46
C LYS A 203 -18.30 4.69 -9.42
N TYR A 204 -17.05 4.40 -9.11
CA TYR A 204 -16.45 3.07 -9.22
C TYR A 204 -16.41 2.33 -7.89
N LEU A 205 -15.65 2.85 -6.90
CA LEU A 205 -15.40 2.19 -5.63
C LEU A 205 -16.44 2.58 -4.58
N LYS A 206 -17.43 1.72 -4.35
CA LYS A 206 -18.58 1.97 -3.48
C LYS A 206 -18.45 1.34 -2.10
N VAL A 207 -19.01 2.01 -1.10
CA VAL A 207 -19.24 1.47 0.24
C VAL A 207 -20.62 0.81 0.27
N VAL A 208 -20.69 -0.37 0.83
CA VAL A 208 -21.93 -0.98 1.30
C VAL A 208 -21.95 -0.88 2.82
N TRP A 209 -22.75 0.06 3.32
CA TRP A 209 -22.77 0.41 4.75
C TRP A 209 -22.94 -0.80 5.65
N GLY A 210 -22.09 -0.93 6.66
CA GLY A 210 -22.09 -2.04 7.61
C GLY A 210 -21.59 -3.38 7.04
N VAL A 211 -21.19 -3.43 5.74
CA VAL A 211 -20.76 -4.67 5.08
C VAL A 211 -19.34 -4.57 4.54
N GLY A 212 -19.03 -3.56 3.69
CA GLY A 212 -17.72 -3.44 3.10
C GLY A 212 -17.67 -2.61 1.81
N TYR A 213 -16.82 -3.03 0.88
CA TYR A 213 -16.49 -2.30 -0.34
C TYR A 213 -16.68 -3.16 -1.58
N LYS A 214 -17.01 -2.53 -2.70
CA LYS A 214 -17.12 -3.17 -4.01
C LYS A 214 -16.81 -2.20 -5.15
N ILE A 215 -16.52 -2.77 -6.32
CA ILE A 215 -16.67 -2.07 -7.61
C ILE A 215 -17.92 -2.65 -8.28
N ASP A 216 -18.87 -1.80 -8.70
CA ASP A 216 -20.13 -2.26 -9.30
C ASP A 216 -19.91 -2.77 -10.73
N LYS A 217 -20.76 -3.72 -11.14
CA LYS A 217 -20.97 -4.01 -12.56
C LYS A 217 -21.63 -2.80 -13.19
N GLN A 218 -21.07 -2.27 -14.24
CA GLN A 218 -21.78 -1.31 -15.10
C GLN A 218 -22.51 -2.06 -16.19
#